data_1247854f0c7542651bf0972458c20a96
#
_entry.id   1247854f0c7542651bf0972458c20a96
#
_cell.length_a   1.000
_cell.length_b   1.000
_cell.length_c   1.000
_cell.angle_alpha   90.00
_cell.angle_beta   90.00
_cell.angle_gamma   90.00
#
_symmetry.space_group_name_H-M   'P 1'
#
loop_
_entity.id
_entity.type
_entity.pdbx_description
1 polymer ?
#
loop_
_entity_poly.entity_id
_entity_poly.type
_entity_poly.pdbx_seq_one_letter_code
_entity_poly.pdbx_strand_id
1 'polypeptide(L)'
;MAGQAGQSGREVVTLTSGQWDITDTERTAQVADTVLRAGDVVVNCAAFTQVDAAEAEPGRARAVNETGAGNVAQACARAGASLIHLSTDYVFSGEFDGDPRPYDIDDRTGPLSVYGRTKLAGEQAVLAALPTAHVVRTAWIYEGGDGSDFAAVMRRAALGDGTVDVVADQIGSPTYVGDLCQALLQIAGGGIDAPVLHAANAGAASRFDQAQAVFALLGQDPDRVRPVGSDRHPRPAPRPAYSALSSAKSAAAGLTPLRPWRDALAEALAR
;
A
#
# COMPACT_ATOMS: atom_id res chain seq x y z
N MET A 1 -11.27 1.01 -7.10
CA MET A 1 -12.11 0.39 -6.04
C MET A 1 -13.58 0.68 -6.20
N ALA A 2 -14.04 1.93 -6.26
CA ALA A 2 -15.48 2.25 -6.39
C ALA A 2 -16.16 1.53 -7.58
N GLY A 3 -15.53 1.51 -8.76
CA GLY A 3 -16.07 0.81 -9.93
C GLY A 3 -16.21 -0.70 -9.76
N GLN A 4 -15.24 -1.35 -9.10
CA GLN A 4 -15.28 -2.80 -8.84
C GLN A 4 -16.30 -3.16 -7.75
N ALA A 5 -16.43 -2.34 -6.71
CA ALA A 5 -17.45 -2.51 -5.67
C ALA A 5 -18.87 -2.35 -6.23
N GLY A 6 -19.10 -1.37 -7.14
CA GLY A 6 -20.37 -1.22 -7.83
C GLY A 6 -20.75 -2.44 -8.68
N GLN A 7 -19.77 -3.10 -9.32
CA GLN A 7 -19.99 -4.36 -10.05
C GLN A 7 -20.40 -5.52 -9.13
N SER A 8 -20.02 -5.49 -7.85
CA SER A 8 -20.44 -6.47 -6.84
C SER A 8 -21.77 -6.13 -6.15
N GLY A 9 -22.52 -5.14 -6.65
CA GLY A 9 -23.80 -4.72 -6.11
C GLY A 9 -23.74 -3.93 -4.80
N ARG A 10 -22.55 -3.43 -4.41
CA ARG A 10 -22.35 -2.60 -3.21
C ARG A 10 -22.49 -1.13 -3.55
N GLU A 11 -23.23 -0.40 -2.72
CA GLU A 11 -23.19 1.06 -2.76
C GLU A 11 -21.83 1.55 -2.22
N VAL A 12 -21.21 2.49 -2.92
CA VAL A 12 -19.91 3.05 -2.53
C VAL A 12 -19.99 4.55 -2.41
N VAL A 13 -19.72 5.06 -1.22
CA VAL A 13 -19.56 6.49 -0.95
C VAL A 13 -18.07 6.82 -0.90
N THR A 14 -17.62 7.71 -1.77
CA THR A 14 -16.23 8.17 -1.79
C THR A 14 -16.14 9.53 -1.12
N LEU A 15 -15.32 9.64 -0.07
CA LEU A 15 -15.07 10.87 0.66
C LEU A 15 -13.65 11.36 0.39
N THR A 16 -13.51 12.61 0.01
CA THR A 16 -12.22 13.29 -0.18
C THR A 16 -11.78 13.97 1.11
N SER A 17 -10.51 14.42 1.17
CA SER A 17 -10.00 15.18 2.31
C SER A 17 -10.78 16.47 2.59
N GLY A 18 -11.39 17.08 1.56
CA GLY A 18 -12.28 18.24 1.74
C GLY A 18 -13.62 17.90 2.39
N GLN A 19 -14.07 16.66 2.26
CA GLN A 19 -15.32 16.17 2.85
C GLN A 19 -15.09 15.53 4.23
N TRP A 20 -13.97 14.84 4.38
CA TRP A 20 -13.52 14.24 5.63
C TRP A 20 -12.02 14.47 5.82
N ASP A 21 -11.66 15.57 6.45
CA ASP A 21 -10.30 15.75 6.97
C ASP A 21 -10.16 14.88 8.22
N ILE A 22 -9.44 13.77 8.08
CA ILE A 22 -9.26 12.80 9.18
C ILE A 22 -8.38 13.36 10.31
N THR A 23 -7.64 14.44 10.09
CA THR A 23 -6.82 15.10 11.12
C THR A 23 -7.67 16.01 12.03
N ASP A 24 -8.86 16.39 11.59
CA ASP A 24 -9.84 17.17 12.36
C ASP A 24 -10.75 16.23 13.15
N THR A 25 -10.57 16.21 14.46
CA THR A 25 -11.32 15.36 15.39
C THR A 25 -12.81 15.70 15.42
N GLU A 26 -13.18 17.01 15.36
CA GLU A 26 -14.58 17.44 15.36
C GLU A 26 -15.27 17.03 14.07
N ARG A 27 -14.61 17.25 12.93
CA ARG A 27 -15.11 16.81 11.63
C ARG A 27 -15.28 15.30 11.58
N THR A 28 -14.33 14.56 12.14
CA THR A 28 -14.40 13.10 12.21
C THR A 28 -15.57 12.61 13.05
N ALA A 29 -15.83 13.24 14.20
CA ALA A 29 -17.00 12.93 15.03
C ALA A 29 -18.31 13.24 14.27
N GLN A 30 -18.38 14.36 13.53
CA GLN A 30 -19.53 14.71 12.72
C GLN A 30 -19.79 13.66 11.61
N VAL A 31 -18.76 13.17 10.92
CA VAL A 31 -18.89 12.11 9.90
C VAL A 31 -19.42 10.82 10.55
N ALA A 32 -18.92 10.44 11.74
CA ALA A 32 -19.43 9.28 12.46
C ALA A 32 -20.95 9.38 12.72
N ASP A 33 -21.44 10.57 13.08
CA ASP A 33 -22.84 10.77 13.43
C ASP A 33 -23.78 10.94 12.22
N THR A 34 -23.26 11.47 11.09
CA THR A 34 -24.12 11.90 9.98
C THR A 34 -23.98 11.03 8.72
N VAL A 35 -22.83 10.40 8.51
CA VAL A 35 -22.52 9.66 7.29
C VAL A 35 -22.47 8.16 7.55
N LEU A 36 -21.69 7.72 8.58
CA LEU A 36 -21.49 6.30 8.86
C LEU A 36 -22.74 5.67 9.48
N ARG A 37 -22.93 4.38 9.21
CA ARG A 37 -24.00 3.56 9.78
C ARG A 37 -23.45 2.24 10.31
N ALA A 38 -24.14 1.65 11.25
CA ALA A 38 -23.83 0.30 11.71
C ALA A 38 -23.88 -0.69 10.55
N GLY A 39 -22.82 -1.50 10.40
CA GLY A 39 -22.66 -2.46 9.31
C GLY A 39 -21.96 -1.91 8.07
N ASP A 40 -21.68 -0.61 8.00
CA ASP A 40 -20.83 -0.07 6.93
C ASP A 40 -19.41 -0.62 7.05
N VAL A 41 -18.70 -0.67 5.92
CA VAL A 41 -17.27 -0.97 5.87
C VAL A 41 -16.52 0.24 5.35
N VAL A 42 -15.72 0.85 6.20
CA VAL A 42 -14.85 1.98 5.84
C VAL A 42 -13.51 1.44 5.35
N VAL A 43 -13.07 1.87 4.16
CA VAL A 43 -11.71 1.59 3.68
C VAL A 43 -10.92 2.89 3.75
N ASN A 44 -10.02 3.00 4.74
CA ASN A 44 -9.18 4.16 4.91
C ASN A 44 -7.92 4.08 4.04
N CYS A 45 -7.96 4.81 2.92
CA CYS A 45 -6.83 5.00 2.00
C CYS A 45 -6.10 6.34 2.25
N ALA A 46 -6.58 7.17 3.18
CA ALA A 46 -5.97 8.47 3.45
C ALA A 46 -4.61 8.28 4.13
N ALA A 47 -3.58 8.89 3.55
CA ALA A 47 -2.22 8.84 4.08
C ALA A 47 -1.37 9.99 3.53
N PHE A 48 -0.39 10.41 4.29
CA PHE A 48 0.73 11.21 3.80
C PHE A 48 1.74 10.24 3.16
N THR A 49 1.72 10.12 1.83
CA THR A 49 2.47 9.08 1.08
C THR A 49 3.80 9.59 0.48
N GLN A 50 4.10 10.87 0.61
CA GLN A 50 5.32 11.45 0.09
C GLN A 50 6.49 11.14 1.04
N VAL A 51 7.11 9.97 0.83
CA VAL A 51 8.12 9.38 1.75
C VAL A 51 9.26 10.34 2.06
N ASP A 52 9.80 11.02 1.03
CA ASP A 52 10.90 11.99 1.20
C ASP A 52 10.43 13.28 1.89
N ALA A 53 9.24 13.77 1.57
CA ALA A 53 8.68 14.96 2.21
C ALA A 53 8.33 14.70 3.69
N ALA A 54 8.04 13.46 4.08
CA ALA A 54 7.78 13.13 5.47
C ALA A 54 8.99 13.40 6.38
N GLU A 55 10.22 13.27 5.87
CA GLU A 55 11.43 13.61 6.65
C GLU A 55 11.49 15.13 6.96
N ALA A 56 11.02 15.96 6.04
CA ALA A 56 10.97 17.40 6.23
C ALA A 56 9.71 17.88 7.00
N GLU A 57 8.62 17.12 6.92
CA GLU A 57 7.32 17.47 7.51
C GLU A 57 6.82 16.38 8.50
N PRO A 58 7.63 15.97 9.51
CA PRO A 58 7.28 14.83 10.38
C PRO A 58 5.99 15.04 11.17
N GLY A 59 5.69 16.29 11.56
CA GLY A 59 4.45 16.66 12.25
C GLY A 59 3.22 16.42 11.40
N ARG A 60 3.27 16.79 10.12
CA ARG A 60 2.17 16.58 9.17
C ARG A 60 2.01 15.10 8.81
N ALA A 61 3.11 14.39 8.59
CA ALA A 61 3.08 12.95 8.37
C ALA A 61 2.43 12.22 9.57
N ARG A 62 2.78 12.59 10.80
CA ARG A 62 2.19 12.04 12.03
C ARG A 62 0.70 12.39 12.14
N ALA A 63 0.32 13.65 11.90
CA ALA A 63 -1.08 14.08 11.99
C ALA A 63 -1.99 13.24 11.08
N VAL A 64 -1.55 12.95 9.83
CA VAL A 64 -2.35 12.16 8.89
C VAL A 64 -2.24 10.66 9.16
N ASN A 65 -1.01 10.12 9.26
CA ASN A 65 -0.78 8.67 9.27
C ASN A 65 -1.04 8.01 10.62
N GLU A 66 -0.90 8.75 11.73
CA GLU A 66 -1.11 8.25 13.09
C GLU A 66 -2.42 8.78 13.67
N THR A 67 -2.49 10.10 13.96
CA THR A 67 -3.65 10.71 14.62
C THR A 67 -4.91 10.54 13.77
N GLY A 68 -4.84 10.88 12.47
CA GLY A 68 -5.96 10.76 11.55
C GLY A 68 -6.45 9.32 11.39
N ALA A 69 -5.54 8.34 11.31
CA ALA A 69 -5.90 6.94 11.27
C ALA A 69 -6.66 6.51 12.56
N GLY A 70 -6.17 6.92 13.72
CA GLY A 70 -6.84 6.69 15.01
C GLY A 70 -8.23 7.34 15.08
N ASN A 71 -8.36 8.57 14.59
CA ASN A 71 -9.66 9.28 14.52
C ASN A 71 -10.67 8.50 13.66
N VAL A 72 -10.24 7.99 12.49
CA VAL A 72 -11.12 7.17 11.63
C VAL A 72 -11.57 5.90 12.37
N ALA A 73 -10.67 5.24 13.08
CA ALA A 73 -11.01 4.04 13.85
C ALA A 73 -12.01 4.34 14.98
N GLN A 74 -11.83 5.45 15.67
CA GLN A 74 -12.79 5.91 16.70
C GLN A 74 -14.17 6.23 16.08
N ALA A 75 -14.21 6.88 14.92
CA ALA A 75 -15.45 7.15 14.20
C ALA A 75 -16.18 5.86 13.82
N CYS A 76 -15.45 4.87 13.30
CA CYS A 76 -16.00 3.56 12.97
C CYS A 76 -16.53 2.84 14.22
N ALA A 77 -15.77 2.82 15.32
CA ALA A 77 -16.19 2.23 16.59
C ALA A 77 -17.49 2.87 17.11
N ARG A 78 -17.58 4.20 17.06
CA ARG A 78 -18.77 4.97 17.47
C ARG A 78 -20.00 4.66 16.63
N ALA A 79 -19.81 4.51 15.30
CA ALA A 79 -20.91 4.25 14.36
C ALA A 79 -21.31 2.77 14.29
N GLY A 80 -20.55 1.84 14.85
CA GLY A 80 -20.72 0.40 14.66
C GLY A 80 -20.32 -0.07 13.25
N ALA A 81 -19.43 0.66 12.61
CA ALA A 81 -18.88 0.33 11.29
C ALA A 81 -17.59 -0.48 11.41
N SER A 82 -17.28 -1.31 10.40
CA SER A 82 -16.00 -2.01 10.28
C SER A 82 -14.96 -1.10 9.61
N LEU A 83 -13.67 -1.35 9.86
CA LEU A 83 -12.57 -0.60 9.28
C LEU A 83 -11.53 -1.50 8.63
N ILE A 84 -11.15 -1.16 7.40
CA ILE A 84 -9.97 -1.67 6.71
C ILE A 84 -9.01 -0.49 6.55
N HIS A 85 -7.83 -0.54 7.19
CA HIS A 85 -6.82 0.51 7.14
C HIS A 85 -5.62 0.08 6.30
N LEU A 86 -5.32 0.82 5.22
CA LEU A 86 -4.15 0.55 4.39
C LEU A 86 -2.87 0.97 5.11
N SER A 87 -1.91 0.05 5.18
CA SER A 87 -0.55 0.26 5.66
C SER A 87 0.50 -0.07 4.60
N THR A 88 1.76 -0.23 4.98
CA THR A 88 2.91 -0.28 4.07
C THR A 88 3.94 -1.32 4.49
N ASP A 89 4.70 -1.82 3.52
CA ASP A 89 5.92 -2.60 3.71
C ASP A 89 7.04 -1.81 4.43
N TYR A 90 7.00 -0.48 4.42
CA TYR A 90 7.99 0.39 5.10
C TYR A 90 7.92 0.33 6.62
N VAL A 91 7.03 -0.46 7.20
CA VAL A 91 7.07 -0.81 8.64
C VAL A 91 8.21 -1.78 8.97
N PHE A 92 8.83 -2.39 7.99
CA PHE A 92 9.98 -3.30 8.14
C PHE A 92 11.31 -2.60 7.87
N SER A 93 12.39 -3.08 8.52
CA SER A 93 13.74 -2.50 8.41
C SER A 93 14.48 -2.89 7.13
N GLY A 94 14.18 -4.07 6.58
CA GLY A 94 14.97 -4.67 5.51
C GLY A 94 16.21 -5.41 6.01
N GLU A 95 16.39 -5.53 7.32
CA GLU A 95 17.49 -6.25 7.96
C GLU A 95 17.05 -7.66 8.38
N PHE A 96 17.91 -8.63 8.20
CA PHE A 96 17.66 -10.04 8.52
C PHE A 96 18.84 -10.66 9.26
N ASP A 97 18.54 -11.53 10.21
CA ASP A 97 19.51 -12.45 10.80
C ASP A 97 19.62 -13.69 9.88
N GLY A 98 20.34 -13.57 8.76
CA GLY A 98 20.47 -14.60 7.72
C GLY A 98 20.04 -14.13 6.35
N ASP A 99 19.66 -15.07 5.47
CA ASP A 99 19.26 -14.75 4.10
C ASP A 99 17.93 -13.98 4.06
N PRO A 100 17.82 -12.93 3.24
CA PRO A 100 16.58 -12.19 3.05
C PRO A 100 15.46 -13.09 2.54
N ARG A 101 14.27 -12.92 3.12
CA ARG A 101 13.03 -13.60 2.73
C ARG A 101 11.85 -12.62 2.77
N PRO A 102 10.73 -12.92 2.10
CA PRO A 102 9.52 -12.11 2.27
C PRO A 102 9.09 -12.04 3.74
N TYR A 103 8.81 -10.82 4.22
CA TYR A 103 8.33 -10.58 5.57
C TYR A 103 6.95 -11.19 5.78
N ASP A 104 6.76 -11.86 6.90
CA ASP A 104 5.45 -12.29 7.35
C ASP A 104 4.83 -11.27 8.32
N ILE A 105 3.52 -11.40 8.60
CA ILE A 105 2.78 -10.44 9.44
C ILE A 105 3.33 -10.36 10.87
N ASP A 106 3.92 -11.45 11.38
CA ASP A 106 4.47 -11.53 12.74
C ASP A 106 5.95 -11.15 12.82
N ASP A 107 6.59 -10.87 11.69
CA ASP A 107 7.98 -10.44 11.71
C ASP A 107 8.12 -9.10 12.42
N ARG A 108 9.28 -8.94 13.08
CA ARG A 108 9.58 -7.72 13.83
C ARG A 108 9.56 -6.52 12.90
N THR A 109 8.75 -5.53 13.25
CA THR A 109 8.76 -4.22 12.60
C THR A 109 9.96 -3.39 13.05
N GLY A 110 10.47 -2.51 12.17
CA GLY A 110 11.62 -1.66 12.45
C GLY A 110 11.76 -0.56 11.39
N PRO A 111 10.78 0.37 11.29
CA PRO A 111 10.71 1.34 10.20
C PRO A 111 11.91 2.29 10.21
N LEU A 112 12.56 2.48 9.07
CA LEU A 112 13.75 3.33 8.91
C LEU A 112 13.39 4.81 8.74
N SER A 113 12.28 5.12 8.06
CA SER A 113 11.87 6.46 7.67
C SER A 113 10.78 7.04 8.58
N VAL A 114 10.59 8.36 8.56
CA VAL A 114 9.45 9.02 9.22
C VAL A 114 8.13 8.49 8.68
N TYR A 115 8.02 8.29 7.36
CA TYR A 115 6.84 7.68 6.75
C TYR A 115 6.52 6.32 7.37
N GLY A 116 7.49 5.40 7.40
CA GLY A 116 7.29 4.07 7.97
C GLY A 116 6.93 4.11 9.45
N ARG A 117 7.60 4.95 10.24
CA ARG A 117 7.31 5.13 11.67
C ARG A 117 5.89 5.65 11.91
N THR A 118 5.45 6.65 11.15
CA THR A 118 4.10 7.21 11.31
C THR A 118 3.01 6.25 10.84
N LYS A 119 3.27 5.45 9.80
CA LYS A 119 2.35 4.39 9.36
C LYS A 119 2.22 3.28 10.40
N LEU A 120 3.32 2.83 10.99
CA LEU A 120 3.29 1.82 12.06
C LEU A 120 2.56 2.34 13.30
N ALA A 121 2.79 3.60 13.68
CA ALA A 121 2.04 4.22 14.77
C ALA A 121 0.53 4.30 14.48
N GLY A 122 0.16 4.53 13.20
CA GLY A 122 -1.22 4.47 12.73
C GLY A 122 -1.85 3.08 12.85
N GLU A 123 -1.13 2.00 12.49
CA GLU A 123 -1.58 0.62 12.71
C GLU A 123 -1.95 0.40 14.20
N GLN A 124 -1.05 0.83 15.09
CA GLN A 124 -1.23 0.69 16.54
C GLN A 124 -2.42 1.52 17.04
N ALA A 125 -2.56 2.77 16.59
CA ALA A 125 -3.68 3.65 16.95
C ALA A 125 -5.02 3.09 16.47
N VAL A 126 -5.08 2.53 15.27
CA VAL A 126 -6.27 1.89 14.69
C VAL A 126 -6.69 0.69 15.54
N LEU A 127 -5.77 -0.24 15.80
CA LEU A 127 -6.09 -1.47 16.54
C LEU A 127 -6.39 -1.19 18.03
N ALA A 128 -5.81 -0.13 18.61
CA ALA A 128 -6.15 0.30 19.97
C ALA A 128 -7.57 0.88 20.05
N ALA A 129 -8.03 1.63 19.04
CA ALA A 129 -9.34 2.25 19.00
C ALA A 129 -10.45 1.28 18.52
N LEU A 130 -10.13 0.37 17.61
CA LEU A 130 -11.06 -0.61 17.06
C LEU A 130 -10.34 -1.95 16.87
N PRO A 131 -10.26 -2.82 17.89
CA PRO A 131 -9.54 -4.10 17.83
C PRO A 131 -10.02 -5.07 16.73
N THR A 132 -11.24 -4.88 16.23
CA THR A 132 -11.83 -5.65 15.15
C THR A 132 -11.49 -5.10 13.75
N ALA A 133 -10.72 -4.01 13.66
CA ALA A 133 -10.28 -3.47 12.38
C ALA A 133 -9.26 -4.40 11.70
N HIS A 134 -9.21 -4.32 10.38
CA HIS A 134 -8.16 -4.96 9.58
C HIS A 134 -7.12 -3.92 9.15
N VAL A 135 -5.88 -4.13 9.51
CA VAL A 135 -4.72 -3.42 8.97
C VAL A 135 -4.18 -4.21 7.79
N VAL A 136 -4.14 -3.60 6.60
CA VAL A 136 -3.68 -4.26 5.39
C VAL A 136 -2.37 -3.61 4.93
N ARG A 137 -1.25 -4.31 5.14
CA ARG A 137 0.06 -3.90 4.61
C ARG A 137 0.14 -4.29 3.16
N THR A 138 0.54 -3.35 2.34
CA THR A 138 0.76 -3.52 0.90
C THR A 138 2.05 -2.82 0.49
N ALA A 139 2.49 -2.98 -0.76
CA ALA A 139 3.76 -2.44 -1.23
C ALA A 139 3.67 -1.99 -2.69
N TRP A 140 4.42 -0.96 -3.05
CA TRP A 140 4.72 -0.57 -4.42
C TRP A 140 3.50 -0.54 -5.35
N ILE A 141 2.39 0.05 -4.88
CA ILE A 141 1.13 0.11 -5.63
C ILE A 141 1.33 0.84 -6.95
N TYR A 142 0.79 0.26 -8.03
CA TYR A 142 0.77 0.86 -9.36
C TYR A 142 -0.56 0.59 -10.07
N GLU A 143 -0.90 1.47 -11.00
CA GLU A 143 -2.03 1.35 -11.92
C GLU A 143 -1.57 0.94 -13.32
N GLY A 144 -0.40 1.43 -13.76
CA GLY A 144 0.23 1.08 -15.03
C GLY A 144 -0.25 1.89 -16.25
N GLY A 145 -1.22 2.78 -16.07
CA GLY A 145 -1.76 3.66 -17.13
C GLY A 145 -0.91 4.92 -17.35
N ASP A 146 -1.57 6.07 -17.51
CA ASP A 146 -0.93 7.38 -17.75
C ASP A 146 -0.59 8.13 -16.46
N GLY A 147 -0.69 7.48 -15.30
CA GLY A 147 -0.44 8.03 -13.98
C GLY A 147 1.03 8.39 -13.71
N SER A 148 1.34 8.63 -12.43
CA SER A 148 2.68 8.97 -11.94
C SER A 148 3.34 7.84 -11.16
N ASP A 149 2.71 6.66 -11.09
CA ASP A 149 3.30 5.49 -10.45
C ASP A 149 4.50 4.95 -11.24
N PHE A 150 5.29 4.08 -10.61
CA PHE A 150 6.54 3.61 -11.19
C PHE A 150 6.33 2.88 -12.52
N ALA A 151 5.30 2.04 -12.65
CA ALA A 151 5.03 1.33 -13.90
C ALA A 151 4.65 2.29 -15.03
N ALA A 152 3.83 3.31 -14.74
CA ALA A 152 3.47 4.36 -15.69
C ALA A 152 4.69 5.19 -16.14
N VAL A 153 5.61 5.50 -15.21
CA VAL A 153 6.88 6.19 -15.54
C VAL A 153 7.74 5.32 -16.46
N MET A 154 7.89 4.03 -16.16
CA MET A 154 8.65 3.09 -16.99
C MET A 154 7.98 2.85 -18.35
N ARG A 155 6.65 2.82 -18.42
CA ARG A 155 5.91 2.78 -19.68
C ARG A 155 6.26 3.95 -20.59
N ARG A 156 6.26 5.17 -20.06
CA ARG A 156 6.67 6.36 -20.85
C ARG A 156 8.13 6.29 -21.28
N ALA A 157 9.03 5.82 -20.40
CA ALA A 157 10.44 5.64 -20.75
C ALA A 157 10.63 4.58 -21.84
N ALA A 158 9.87 3.49 -21.80
CA ALA A 158 9.91 2.42 -22.81
C ALA A 158 9.47 2.92 -24.19
N LEU A 159 8.46 3.78 -24.26
CA LEU A 159 7.95 4.36 -25.52
C LEU A 159 8.86 5.45 -26.10
N GLY A 160 9.83 5.97 -25.36
CA GLY A 160 10.89 6.86 -25.86
C GLY A 160 12.10 6.06 -26.37
N ASP A 161 13.17 6.77 -26.76
CA ASP A 161 14.38 6.16 -27.38
C ASP A 161 15.58 6.02 -26.43
N GLY A 162 15.49 6.56 -25.21
CA GLY A 162 16.61 6.65 -24.26
C GLY A 162 16.82 5.36 -23.45
N THR A 163 17.96 5.29 -22.75
CA THR A 163 18.21 4.34 -21.67
C THR A 163 17.76 4.94 -20.34
N VAL A 164 17.45 4.10 -19.35
CA VAL A 164 17.06 4.53 -18.02
C VAL A 164 17.85 3.78 -16.96
N ASP A 165 18.43 4.53 -16.00
CA ASP A 165 19.12 3.95 -14.86
C ASP A 165 18.10 3.69 -13.73
N VAL A 166 18.02 2.45 -13.26
CA VAL A 166 17.04 2.01 -12.25
C VAL A 166 17.72 1.26 -11.12
N VAL A 167 17.31 1.57 -9.90
CA VAL A 167 17.83 0.96 -8.67
C VAL A 167 17.56 -0.54 -8.67
N ALA A 168 18.62 -1.34 -8.44
CA ALA A 168 18.59 -2.79 -8.44
C ALA A 168 18.77 -3.41 -7.04
N ASP A 169 19.17 -2.62 -6.05
CA ASP A 169 19.47 -3.05 -4.66
C ASP A 169 18.31 -2.78 -3.68
N GLN A 170 17.12 -2.45 -4.19
CA GLN A 170 15.88 -2.37 -3.41
C GLN A 170 14.91 -3.41 -3.94
N ILE A 171 14.52 -4.35 -3.08
CA ILE A 171 13.64 -5.48 -3.39
C ILE A 171 12.33 -5.35 -2.61
N GLY A 172 11.19 -5.48 -3.29
CA GLY A 172 9.87 -5.37 -2.71
C GLY A 172 8.83 -6.18 -3.48
N SER A 173 7.56 -5.88 -3.23
CA SER A 173 6.42 -6.54 -3.89
C SER A 173 5.65 -5.53 -4.74
N PRO A 174 5.89 -5.47 -6.07
CA PRO A 174 5.06 -4.66 -6.95
C PRO A 174 3.60 -5.11 -6.87
N THR A 175 2.67 -4.18 -6.58
CA THR A 175 1.27 -4.53 -6.37
C THR A 175 0.36 -3.74 -7.30
N TYR A 176 -0.37 -4.46 -8.16
CA TYR A 176 -1.36 -3.88 -9.04
C TYR A 176 -2.61 -3.46 -8.25
N VAL A 177 -3.02 -2.21 -8.41
CA VAL A 177 -4.17 -1.64 -7.68
C VAL A 177 -5.46 -2.42 -7.92
N GLY A 178 -5.64 -3.00 -9.11
CA GLY A 178 -6.79 -3.84 -9.44
C GLY A 178 -6.91 -5.06 -8.54
N ASP A 179 -5.80 -5.78 -8.33
CA ASP A 179 -5.74 -6.96 -7.47
C ASP A 179 -5.88 -6.59 -5.98
N LEU A 180 -5.23 -5.49 -5.55
CA LEU A 180 -5.41 -4.97 -4.20
C LEU A 180 -6.87 -4.63 -3.91
N CYS A 181 -7.58 -4.01 -4.85
CA CYS A 181 -9.00 -3.71 -4.68
C CYS A 181 -9.85 -4.99 -4.51
N GLN A 182 -9.54 -6.07 -5.22
CA GLN A 182 -10.23 -7.36 -5.04
C GLN A 182 -9.99 -7.93 -3.64
N ALA A 183 -8.76 -7.87 -3.14
CA ALA A 183 -8.43 -8.29 -1.79
C ALA A 183 -9.20 -7.47 -0.73
N LEU A 184 -9.26 -6.15 -0.88
CA LEU A 184 -10.00 -5.27 0.02
C LEU A 184 -11.51 -5.56 0.01
N LEU A 185 -12.08 -5.88 -1.17
CA LEU A 185 -13.48 -6.27 -1.30
C LEU A 185 -13.76 -7.65 -0.67
N GLN A 186 -12.80 -8.59 -0.75
CA GLN A 186 -12.91 -9.86 -0.04
C GLN A 186 -12.90 -9.64 1.47
N ILE A 187 -11.99 -8.83 2.01
CA ILE A 187 -11.93 -8.49 3.44
C ILE A 187 -13.25 -7.82 3.86
N ALA A 188 -13.75 -6.88 3.07
CA ALA A 188 -15.03 -6.21 3.31
C ALA A 188 -16.24 -7.17 3.26
N GLY A 189 -16.10 -8.33 2.64
CA GLY A 189 -17.09 -9.40 2.63
C GLY A 189 -17.21 -10.17 3.94
N GLY A 190 -16.22 -10.04 4.82
CA GLY A 190 -16.13 -10.76 6.10
C GLY A 190 -15.53 -12.16 5.98
N GLY A 191 -15.43 -12.84 7.10
CA GLY A 191 -14.91 -14.21 7.16
C GLY A 191 -13.39 -14.31 7.24
N ILE A 192 -12.68 -13.18 7.42
CA ILE A 192 -11.25 -13.14 7.66
C ILE A 192 -11.03 -12.76 9.12
N ASP A 193 -10.37 -13.62 9.87
CA ASP A 193 -10.13 -13.43 11.31
C ASP A 193 -8.63 -13.20 11.55
N ALA A 194 -8.15 -12.03 11.15
CA ALA A 194 -6.80 -11.58 11.42
C ALA A 194 -6.75 -10.05 11.46
N PRO A 195 -6.21 -9.44 12.53
CA PRO A 195 -6.14 -7.99 12.66
C PRO A 195 -5.12 -7.34 11.71
N VAL A 196 -4.09 -8.08 11.30
CA VAL A 196 -3.06 -7.63 10.35
C VAL A 196 -2.99 -8.61 9.19
N LEU A 197 -2.97 -8.07 7.98
CA LEU A 197 -2.91 -8.82 6.73
C LEU A 197 -1.84 -8.23 5.81
N HIS A 198 -1.25 -9.06 4.98
CA HIS A 198 -0.45 -8.64 3.83
C HIS A 198 -1.27 -8.87 2.55
N ALA A 199 -1.41 -7.82 1.73
CA ALA A 199 -2.06 -7.89 0.42
C ALA A 199 -1.14 -7.25 -0.62
N ALA A 200 -0.29 -8.07 -1.22
CA ALA A 200 0.62 -7.71 -2.31
C ALA A 200 0.65 -8.82 -3.36
N ASN A 201 0.94 -8.50 -4.60
CA ASN A 201 1.11 -9.52 -5.62
C ASN A 201 2.28 -10.46 -5.27
N ALA A 202 2.11 -11.74 -5.57
CA ALA A 202 3.07 -12.78 -5.23
C ALA A 202 4.42 -12.59 -5.92
N GLY A 203 5.49 -12.91 -5.20
CA GLY A 203 6.88 -12.78 -5.65
C GLY A 203 7.54 -11.49 -5.19
N ALA A 204 8.86 -11.47 -5.31
CA ALA A 204 9.71 -10.32 -5.01
C ALA A 204 10.39 -9.84 -6.29
N ALA A 205 10.65 -8.54 -6.40
CA ALA A 205 11.33 -7.93 -7.52
C ALA A 205 12.13 -6.72 -7.05
N SER A 206 13.26 -6.46 -7.70
CA SER A 206 13.88 -5.14 -7.61
C SER A 206 13.11 -4.12 -8.48
N ARG A 207 13.35 -2.83 -8.27
CA ARG A 207 12.83 -1.80 -9.18
C ARG A 207 13.35 -2.01 -10.60
N PHE A 208 14.60 -2.47 -10.72
CA PHE A 208 15.19 -2.83 -12.00
C PHE A 208 14.44 -3.98 -12.69
N ASP A 209 14.13 -5.09 -11.98
CA ASP A 209 13.35 -6.20 -12.54
C ASP A 209 11.97 -5.75 -13.01
N GLN A 210 11.30 -4.91 -12.21
CA GLN A 210 9.99 -4.35 -12.57
C GLN A 210 10.08 -3.50 -13.84
N ALA A 211 11.11 -2.65 -13.96
CA ALA A 211 11.31 -1.80 -15.13
C ALA A 211 11.60 -2.63 -16.39
N GLN A 212 12.51 -3.63 -16.31
CA GLN A 212 12.79 -4.53 -17.43
C GLN A 212 11.54 -5.27 -17.89
N ALA A 213 10.70 -5.72 -16.95
CA ALA A 213 9.44 -6.38 -17.28
C ALA A 213 8.47 -5.44 -18.01
N VAL A 214 8.41 -4.14 -17.66
CA VAL A 214 7.60 -3.15 -18.37
C VAL A 214 8.08 -3.00 -19.82
N PHE A 215 9.40 -2.86 -20.04
CA PHE A 215 9.96 -2.76 -21.39
C PHE A 215 9.65 -3.99 -22.22
N ALA A 216 9.91 -5.18 -21.67
CA ALA A 216 9.66 -6.46 -22.37
C ALA A 216 8.18 -6.64 -22.75
N LEU A 217 7.26 -6.34 -21.82
CA LEU A 217 5.80 -6.46 -22.07
C LEU A 217 5.30 -5.50 -23.14
N LEU A 218 5.97 -4.37 -23.33
CA LEU A 218 5.66 -3.41 -24.38
C LEU A 218 6.41 -3.69 -25.71
N GLY A 219 7.12 -4.83 -25.82
CA GLY A 219 7.90 -5.17 -26.99
C GLY A 219 9.14 -4.30 -27.20
N GLN A 220 9.60 -3.64 -26.15
CA GLN A 220 10.78 -2.79 -26.16
C GLN A 220 12.00 -3.55 -25.62
N ASP A 221 13.21 -3.11 -25.98
CA ASP A 221 14.45 -3.72 -25.52
C ASP A 221 14.68 -3.54 -24.02
N PRO A 222 14.65 -4.62 -23.19
CA PRO A 222 14.89 -4.54 -21.75
C PRO A 222 16.31 -4.08 -21.39
N ASP A 223 17.31 -4.24 -22.29
CA ASP A 223 18.69 -3.83 -22.04
C ASP A 223 18.87 -2.30 -22.03
N ARG A 224 17.84 -1.55 -22.46
CA ARG A 224 17.76 -0.11 -22.27
C ARG A 224 17.58 0.28 -20.80
N VAL A 225 17.15 -0.64 -19.94
CA VAL A 225 17.10 -0.45 -18.48
C VAL A 225 18.44 -0.88 -17.91
N ARG A 226 19.15 0.03 -17.25
CA ARG A 226 20.48 -0.23 -16.68
C ARG A 226 20.39 -0.29 -15.15
N PRO A 227 20.96 -1.34 -14.52
CA PRO A 227 20.94 -1.45 -13.08
C PRO A 227 21.94 -0.47 -12.45
N VAL A 228 21.51 0.21 -11.38
CA VAL A 228 22.36 1.07 -10.56
C VAL A 228 22.11 0.80 -9.08
N GLY A 229 23.08 1.13 -8.23
CA GLY A 229 22.88 1.14 -6.78
C GLY A 229 22.07 2.34 -6.33
N SER A 230 21.45 2.25 -5.16
CA SER A 230 20.69 3.34 -4.54
C SER A 230 21.55 4.56 -4.19
N ASP A 231 22.87 4.37 -4.04
CA ASP A 231 23.87 5.43 -3.86
C ASP A 231 23.92 6.44 -5.04
N ARG A 232 23.55 5.99 -6.25
CA ARG A 232 23.46 6.86 -7.45
C ARG A 232 22.22 7.76 -7.42
N HIS A 233 21.23 7.46 -6.59
CA HIS A 233 19.99 8.21 -6.44
C HIS A 233 19.71 8.50 -4.96
N PRO A 234 20.56 9.31 -4.29
CA PRO A 234 20.38 9.60 -2.87
C PRO A 234 19.02 10.25 -2.61
N ARG A 235 18.34 9.80 -1.58
CA ARG A 235 17.03 10.27 -1.17
C ARG A 235 17.05 10.71 0.29
N PRO A 236 16.25 11.74 0.68
CA PRO A 236 16.15 12.18 2.07
C PRO A 236 15.72 11.06 3.04
N ALA A 237 14.74 10.26 2.66
CA ALA A 237 14.28 9.15 3.48
C ALA A 237 15.07 7.86 3.21
N PRO A 238 15.55 7.14 4.22
CA PRO A 238 16.11 5.81 4.05
C PRO A 238 15.02 4.82 3.62
N ARG A 239 15.40 3.89 2.74
CA ARG A 239 14.53 2.83 2.24
C ARG A 239 15.10 1.47 2.60
N PRO A 240 14.25 0.49 2.98
CA PRO A 240 14.71 -0.86 3.21
C PRO A 240 15.30 -1.46 1.92
N ALA A 241 16.43 -2.17 2.04
CA ALA A 241 17.01 -2.91 0.92
C ALA A 241 16.11 -4.08 0.49
N TYR A 242 15.36 -4.64 1.44
CA TYR A 242 14.41 -5.72 1.17
C TYR A 242 13.13 -5.49 1.98
N SER A 243 11.97 -5.43 1.32
CA SER A 243 10.67 -5.24 1.97
C SER A 243 9.54 -6.09 1.34
N ALA A 244 9.90 -7.14 0.59
CA ALA A 244 8.88 -8.00 0.00
C ALA A 244 8.00 -8.66 1.08
N LEU A 245 6.71 -8.80 0.78
CA LEU A 245 5.69 -9.29 1.70
C LEU A 245 5.30 -10.74 1.38
N SER A 246 5.23 -11.57 2.41
CA SER A 246 4.67 -12.93 2.34
C SER A 246 3.15 -12.89 2.45
N SER A 247 2.46 -13.68 1.63
CA SER A 247 1.00 -13.87 1.73
C SER A 247 0.60 -15.09 2.57
N ALA A 248 1.57 -15.86 3.10
CA ALA A 248 1.31 -17.18 3.68
C ALA A 248 0.31 -17.12 4.85
N LYS A 249 0.54 -16.26 5.84
CA LYS A 249 -0.37 -16.15 6.99
C LYS A 249 -1.67 -15.45 6.66
N SER A 250 -1.66 -14.49 5.73
CA SER A 250 -2.91 -13.88 5.24
C SER A 250 -3.77 -14.91 4.51
N ALA A 251 -3.16 -15.83 3.76
CA ALA A 251 -3.86 -16.94 3.12
C ALA A 251 -4.42 -17.93 4.15
N ALA A 252 -3.66 -18.24 5.20
CA ALA A 252 -4.12 -19.09 6.29
C ALA A 252 -5.31 -18.47 7.06
N ALA A 253 -5.40 -17.13 7.09
CA ALA A 253 -6.53 -16.39 7.64
C ALA A 253 -7.73 -16.26 6.68
N GLY A 254 -7.64 -16.81 5.47
CA GLY A 254 -8.74 -16.85 4.49
C GLY A 254 -8.64 -15.80 3.37
N LEU A 255 -7.63 -14.94 3.35
CA LEU A 255 -7.44 -13.99 2.23
C LEU A 255 -6.85 -14.74 1.02
N THR A 256 -7.52 -14.66 -0.13
CA THR A 256 -7.00 -15.25 -1.37
C THR A 256 -5.67 -14.60 -1.74
N PRO A 257 -4.58 -15.36 -1.92
CA PRO A 257 -3.30 -14.83 -2.38
C PRO A 257 -3.46 -14.11 -3.72
N LEU A 258 -2.85 -12.93 -3.84
CA LEU A 258 -2.81 -12.23 -5.11
C LEU A 258 -1.89 -12.99 -6.07
N ARG A 259 -2.21 -12.93 -7.37
CA ARG A 259 -1.44 -13.59 -8.44
C ARG A 259 0.03 -13.10 -8.51
N PRO A 260 0.91 -13.78 -9.26
CA PRO A 260 2.28 -13.32 -9.47
C PRO A 260 2.33 -11.89 -10.02
N TRP A 261 3.28 -11.09 -9.54
CA TRP A 261 3.40 -9.68 -9.92
C TRP A 261 3.61 -9.46 -11.43
N ARG A 262 4.25 -10.41 -12.14
CA ARG A 262 4.46 -10.32 -13.60
C ARG A 262 3.14 -10.43 -14.36
N ASP A 263 2.25 -11.31 -13.94
CA ASP A 263 0.94 -11.50 -14.55
C ASP A 263 0.04 -10.27 -14.29
N ALA A 264 0.14 -9.72 -13.07
CA ALA A 264 -0.56 -8.50 -12.70
C ALA A 264 -0.07 -7.28 -13.51
N LEU A 265 1.26 -7.19 -13.74
CA LEU A 265 1.86 -6.13 -14.55
C LEU A 265 1.43 -6.24 -16.02
N ALA A 266 1.39 -7.46 -16.57
CA ALA A 266 0.93 -7.67 -17.94
C ALA A 266 -0.52 -7.20 -18.14
N GLU A 267 -1.42 -7.49 -17.19
CA GLU A 267 -2.81 -6.98 -17.26
C GLU A 267 -2.86 -5.46 -17.13
N ALA A 268 -2.10 -4.88 -16.20
CA ALA A 268 -2.09 -3.44 -15.98
C ALA A 268 -1.66 -2.65 -17.24
N LEU A 269 -0.69 -3.19 -17.98
CA LEU A 269 -0.16 -2.54 -19.19
C LEU A 269 -0.99 -2.79 -20.46
N ALA A 270 -1.87 -3.79 -20.44
CA ALA A 270 -2.78 -4.09 -21.55
C ALA A 270 -4.02 -3.19 -21.61
N ARG A 271 -4.23 -2.36 -20.59
CA ARG A 271 -5.32 -1.39 -20.48
C ARG A 271 -4.91 -0.04 -21.03
#